data_d5c0b4ab28598070a5600936dce44516
#
_entry.id   d5c0b4ab28598070a5600936dce44516
#
_cell.length_a   1.000
_cell.length_b   1.000
_cell.length_c   1.000
_cell.angle_alpha   90.00
_cell.angle_beta   90.00
_cell.angle_gamma   90.00
#
_symmetry.space_group_name_H-M   'P 1'
#
loop_
_entity.id
_entity.type
_entity.pdbx_description
1 polymer ?
#
loop_
_entity_poly.entity_id
_entity_poly.type
_entity_poly.pdbx_seq_one_letter_code
_entity_poly.pdbx_strand_id
1 'polypeptide(L)'
;AMAVPLLWFALRGQIPAGYTPRLIAIVALIGFQGAIGWWMVASGLEVRTDVSHFRLSAHLLTALLILGGLVWTALDLQRLAKTGANRPARLTLRGALVAAALVIQLLLGAWTAGLNAGQVANTWPLMNDHIM
;
A
#
# COMPACT_ATOMS: atom_id res chain seq x y z
N ALA A 1 3.66 15.78 2.36
CA ALA A 1 5.04 15.79 1.85
C ALA A 1 5.12 15.65 0.31
N MET A 2 4.39 14.71 -0.34
CA MET A 2 4.51 14.45 -1.81
C MET A 2 3.91 15.54 -2.70
N ALA A 3 2.94 16.33 -2.21
CA ALA A 3 2.32 17.40 -3.01
C ALA A 3 3.30 18.55 -3.33
N VAL A 4 4.22 18.87 -2.42
CA VAL A 4 5.18 19.95 -2.60
C VAL A 4 6.12 19.73 -3.79
N PRO A 5 6.84 18.59 -3.90
CA PRO A 5 7.67 18.32 -5.07
C PRO A 5 6.83 18.20 -6.35
N LEU A 6 5.62 17.65 -6.31
CA LEU A 6 4.75 17.61 -7.48
C LEU A 6 4.43 19.00 -8.00
N LEU A 7 3.99 19.92 -7.13
CA LEU A 7 3.71 21.30 -7.47
C LEU A 7 4.96 22.01 -8.01
N TRP A 8 6.10 21.82 -7.38
CA TRP A 8 7.37 22.42 -7.83
C TRP A 8 7.74 22.00 -9.24
N PHE A 9 7.72 20.70 -9.55
CA PHE A 9 8.02 20.20 -10.89
C PHE A 9 6.94 20.57 -11.92
N ALA A 10 5.66 20.63 -11.51
CA ALA A 10 4.57 21.08 -12.37
C ALA A 10 4.73 22.55 -12.77
N LEU A 11 5.00 23.44 -11.82
CA LEU A 11 5.20 24.87 -12.06
C LEU A 11 6.43 25.14 -12.96
N ARG A 12 7.44 24.26 -12.91
CA ARG A 12 8.62 24.34 -13.79
C ARG A 12 8.43 23.69 -15.15
N GLY A 13 7.27 23.10 -15.44
CA GLY A 13 7.04 22.38 -16.70
C GLY A 13 7.94 21.16 -16.90
N GLN A 14 8.45 20.60 -15.82
CA GLN A 14 9.45 19.50 -15.87
C GLN A 14 8.80 18.10 -15.79
N ILE A 15 7.47 18.04 -15.73
CA ILE A 15 6.75 16.76 -15.73
C ILE A 15 6.64 16.27 -17.18
N PRO A 16 7.13 15.04 -17.50
CA PRO A 16 6.99 14.50 -18.85
C PRO A 16 5.52 14.37 -19.26
N ALA A 17 5.25 14.55 -20.56
CA ALA A 17 3.90 14.48 -21.10
C ALA A 17 3.22 13.14 -20.74
N GLY A 18 1.96 13.20 -20.29
CA GLY A 18 1.17 12.01 -19.90
C GLY A 18 1.35 11.55 -18.45
N TYR A 19 2.33 12.07 -17.69
CA TYR A 19 2.54 11.64 -16.29
C TYR A 19 1.75 12.47 -15.27
N THR A 20 1.33 13.68 -15.61
CA THR A 20 0.61 14.57 -14.70
C THR A 20 -0.62 13.92 -14.06
N PRO A 21 -1.58 13.32 -14.80
CA PRO A 21 -2.77 12.73 -14.20
C PRO A 21 -2.43 11.56 -13.27
N ARG A 22 -1.41 10.77 -13.62
CA ARG A 22 -0.94 9.65 -12.80
C ARG A 22 -0.32 10.11 -11.49
N LEU A 23 0.49 11.16 -11.52
CA LEU A 23 1.10 11.73 -10.32
C LEU A 23 0.06 12.40 -9.40
N ILE A 24 -0.93 13.09 -9.98
CA ILE A 24 -2.06 13.64 -9.23
C ILE A 24 -2.87 12.52 -8.56
N ALA A 25 -3.16 11.44 -9.29
CA ALA A 25 -3.89 10.29 -8.74
C ALA A 25 -3.14 9.65 -7.55
N ILE A 26 -1.81 9.50 -7.64
CA ILE A 26 -0.99 8.99 -6.54
C ILE A 26 -1.05 9.92 -5.32
N VAL A 27 -0.94 11.23 -5.51
CA VAL A 27 -1.03 12.21 -4.41
C VAL A 27 -2.43 12.19 -3.77
N ALA A 28 -3.49 12.10 -4.58
CA ALA A 28 -4.86 11.95 -4.09
C ALA A 28 -5.05 10.66 -3.27
N LEU A 29 -4.50 9.54 -3.75
CA LEU A 29 -4.53 8.26 -3.01
C LEU A 29 -3.76 8.34 -1.69
N ILE A 30 -2.64 9.06 -1.63
CA ILE A 30 -1.90 9.30 -0.37
C ILE A 30 -2.74 10.12 0.60
N GLY A 31 -3.46 11.13 0.12
CA GLY A 31 -4.42 11.90 0.94
C GLY A 31 -5.55 11.01 1.47
N PHE A 32 -6.12 10.18 0.60
CA PHE A 32 -7.16 9.20 0.96
C PHE A 32 -6.65 8.17 1.97
N GLN A 33 -5.40 7.72 1.83
CA GLN A 33 -4.73 6.85 2.80
C GLN A 33 -4.68 7.48 4.19
N GLY A 34 -4.39 8.79 4.26
CA GLY A 34 -4.45 9.53 5.52
C GLY A 34 -5.84 9.54 6.15
N ALA A 35 -6.88 9.73 5.33
CA ALA A 35 -8.28 9.69 5.78
C ALA A 35 -8.68 8.29 6.30
N ILE A 36 -8.30 7.22 5.60
CA ILE A 36 -8.52 5.84 6.06
C ILE A 36 -7.78 5.59 7.37
N GLY A 37 -6.53 6.05 7.50
CA GLY A 37 -5.75 5.92 8.73
C GLY A 37 -6.41 6.63 9.91
N TRP A 38 -6.88 7.85 9.69
CA TRP A 38 -7.63 8.58 10.70
C TRP A 38 -8.93 7.86 11.09
N TRP A 39 -9.71 7.39 10.12
CA TRP A 39 -10.93 6.61 10.37
C TRP A 39 -10.66 5.32 11.13
N MET A 40 -9.53 4.66 10.85
CA MET A 40 -9.09 3.46 11.57
C MET A 40 -8.89 3.75 13.05
N VAL A 41 -8.20 4.86 13.39
CA VAL A 41 -7.89 5.24 14.78
C VAL A 41 -9.12 5.80 15.49
N ALA A 42 -9.84 6.74 14.87
CA ALA A 42 -10.99 7.42 15.48
C ALA A 42 -12.08 6.45 15.97
N SER A 43 -12.26 5.35 15.26
CA SER A 43 -13.28 4.35 15.61
C SER A 43 -12.89 3.36 16.71
N GLY A 44 -11.59 3.25 17.03
CA GLY A 44 -11.09 2.38 18.11
C GLY A 44 -11.13 3.06 19.48
N LEU A 45 -11.17 4.40 19.51
CA LEU A 45 -11.06 5.17 20.75
C LEU A 45 -12.38 5.28 21.55
N GLU A 46 -13.55 5.00 20.93
CA GLU A 46 -14.85 5.23 21.60
C GLU A 46 -15.36 4.03 22.40
N VAL A 47 -15.05 2.79 22.01
CA VAL A 47 -15.68 1.60 22.62
C VAL A 47 -14.72 0.40 22.78
N ARG A 48 -13.64 0.31 21.98
CA ARG A 48 -12.71 -0.84 21.97
C ARG A 48 -11.28 -0.36 21.76
N THR A 49 -10.36 -0.96 22.49
CA THR A 49 -8.90 -0.72 22.31
C THR A 49 -8.34 -1.39 21.05
N ASP A 50 -9.10 -2.27 20.43
CA ASP A 50 -8.66 -3.07 19.27
C ASP A 50 -9.13 -2.47 17.95
N VAL A 51 -8.20 -2.32 17.00
CA VAL A 51 -8.49 -1.87 15.64
C VAL A 51 -9.20 -2.99 14.87
N SER A 52 -10.33 -2.66 14.21
CA SER A 52 -11.03 -3.63 13.36
C SER A 52 -10.11 -4.18 12.27
N HIS A 53 -10.02 -5.51 12.16
CA HIS A 53 -9.21 -6.20 11.14
C HIS A 53 -9.61 -5.81 9.70
N PHE A 54 -10.87 -5.46 9.45
CA PHE A 54 -11.32 -4.97 8.14
C PHE A 54 -10.73 -3.59 7.81
N ARG A 55 -10.70 -2.67 8.76
CA ARG A 55 -10.15 -1.33 8.58
C ARG A 55 -8.64 -1.38 8.40
N LEU A 56 -7.96 -2.23 9.19
CA LEU A 56 -6.54 -2.49 9.05
C LEU A 56 -6.22 -3.06 7.67
N SER A 57 -7.00 -4.06 7.20
CA SER A 57 -6.85 -4.63 5.87
C SER A 57 -7.02 -3.58 4.77
N ALA A 58 -8.05 -2.74 4.85
CA ALA A 58 -8.29 -1.68 3.87
C ALA A 58 -7.13 -0.68 3.82
N HIS A 59 -6.62 -0.27 4.98
CA HIS A 59 -5.47 0.62 5.08
C HIS A 59 -4.21 0.02 4.47
N LEU A 60 -3.88 -1.23 4.79
CA LEU A 60 -2.70 -1.93 4.26
C LEU A 60 -2.79 -2.18 2.75
N LEU A 61 -3.96 -2.60 2.24
CA LEU A 61 -4.14 -2.81 0.80
C LEU A 61 -4.04 -1.51 0.02
N THR A 62 -4.60 -0.42 0.53
CA THR A 62 -4.46 0.90 -0.11
C THR A 62 -3.00 1.35 -0.10
N ALA A 63 -2.27 1.14 0.99
CA ALA A 63 -0.84 1.43 1.07
C ALA A 63 -0.02 0.63 0.04
N LEU A 64 -0.32 -0.66 -0.13
CA LEU A 64 0.33 -1.51 -1.14
C LEU A 64 0.04 -1.03 -2.57
N LEU A 65 -1.19 -0.64 -2.86
CA LEU A 65 -1.58 -0.09 -4.15
C LEU A 65 -0.81 1.22 -4.46
N ILE A 66 -0.69 2.11 -3.48
CA ILE A 66 0.07 3.35 -3.61
C ILE A 66 1.56 3.05 -3.85
N LEU A 67 2.14 2.14 -3.07
CA LEU A 67 3.54 1.73 -3.22
C LEU A 67 3.79 1.13 -4.60
N GLY A 68 2.90 0.24 -5.07
CA GLY A 68 2.97 -0.34 -6.41
C GLY A 68 2.91 0.73 -7.50
N GLY A 69 2.00 1.71 -7.36
CA GLY A 69 1.88 2.84 -8.29
C GLY A 69 3.12 3.73 -8.32
N LEU A 70 3.73 4.00 -7.15
CA LEU A 70 4.97 4.76 -7.03
C LEU A 70 6.15 4.03 -7.71
N VAL A 71 6.35 2.75 -7.39
CA VAL A 71 7.43 1.93 -7.97
C VAL A 71 7.25 1.83 -9.48
N TRP A 72 6.04 1.56 -9.95
CA TRP A 72 5.75 1.51 -11.39
C TRP A 72 6.08 2.83 -12.08
N THR A 73 5.65 3.96 -11.48
CA THR A 73 5.93 5.29 -12.02
C THR A 73 7.43 5.59 -12.05
N ALA A 74 8.15 5.24 -10.99
CA ALA A 74 9.59 5.42 -10.92
C ALA A 74 10.33 4.61 -11.99
N LEU A 75 9.94 3.36 -12.22
CA LEU A 75 10.52 2.49 -13.25
C LEU A 75 10.24 3.02 -14.66
N ASP A 76 9.03 3.52 -14.93
CA ASP A 76 8.68 4.11 -16.21
C ASP A 76 9.50 5.39 -16.47
N LEU A 77 9.63 6.27 -15.47
CA LEU A 77 10.42 7.49 -15.58
C LEU A 77 11.92 7.20 -15.76
N GLN A 78 12.46 6.20 -15.07
CA GLN A 78 13.84 5.76 -15.26
C GLN A 78 14.10 5.23 -16.68
N ARG A 79 13.15 4.46 -17.23
CA ARG A 79 13.23 4.00 -18.63
C ARG A 79 13.17 5.15 -19.60
N LEU A 80 12.23 6.07 -19.40
CA LEU A 80 12.10 7.27 -20.23
C LEU A 80 13.41 8.07 -20.24
N ALA A 81 14.02 8.27 -19.08
CA ALA A 81 15.29 9.00 -18.95
C ALA A 81 16.45 8.29 -19.66
N LYS A 82 16.49 6.94 -19.64
CA LYS A 82 17.58 6.16 -20.25
C LYS A 82 17.41 5.96 -21.75
N THR A 83 16.20 5.79 -22.25
CA THR A 83 15.93 5.37 -23.64
C THR A 83 15.22 6.41 -24.48
N GLY A 84 14.73 7.50 -23.87
CA GLY A 84 13.85 8.47 -24.55
C GLY A 84 12.49 7.90 -24.97
N ALA A 85 12.23 6.60 -24.75
CA ALA A 85 11.02 5.92 -25.20
C ALA A 85 9.99 5.82 -24.08
N ASN A 86 8.83 6.44 -24.28
CA ASN A 86 7.68 6.34 -23.38
C ASN A 86 6.98 4.99 -23.60
N ARG A 87 7.59 3.90 -23.13
CA ARG A 87 6.99 2.56 -23.14
C ARG A 87 6.63 2.17 -21.72
N PRO A 88 5.33 2.15 -21.37
CA PRO A 88 4.92 1.78 -20.01
C PRO A 88 5.36 0.36 -19.68
N ALA A 89 5.78 0.16 -18.44
CA ALA A 89 6.07 -1.17 -17.94
C ALA A 89 4.80 -2.04 -18.01
N ARG A 90 4.97 -3.29 -18.43
CA ARG A 90 3.86 -4.26 -18.47
C ARG A 90 3.96 -5.19 -17.28
N LEU A 91 2.83 -5.42 -16.63
CA LEU A 91 2.74 -6.42 -15.58
C LEU A 91 2.88 -7.81 -16.22
N THR A 92 3.95 -8.51 -15.88
CA THR A 92 4.15 -9.90 -16.32
C THR A 92 3.32 -10.84 -15.48
N LEU A 93 3.02 -12.05 -15.98
CA LEU A 93 2.31 -13.08 -15.20
C LEU A 93 3.03 -13.36 -13.87
N ARG A 94 4.35 -13.46 -13.88
CA ARG A 94 5.17 -13.65 -12.65
C ARG A 94 4.98 -12.48 -11.67
N GLY A 95 5.03 -11.25 -12.17
CA GLY A 95 4.77 -10.07 -11.34
C GLY A 95 3.35 -10.04 -10.78
N ALA A 96 2.36 -10.44 -11.56
CA ALA A 96 0.97 -10.54 -11.11
C ALA A 96 0.80 -11.60 -10.01
N LEU A 97 1.45 -12.76 -10.15
CA LEU A 97 1.43 -13.83 -9.12
C LEU A 97 2.08 -13.37 -7.82
N VAL A 98 3.23 -12.69 -7.89
CA VAL A 98 3.88 -12.13 -6.69
C VAL A 98 2.99 -11.07 -6.04
N ALA A 99 2.40 -10.17 -6.81
CA ALA A 99 1.48 -9.16 -6.28
C ALA A 99 0.25 -9.79 -5.62
N ALA A 100 -0.34 -10.83 -6.22
CA ALA A 100 -1.45 -11.57 -5.64
C ALA A 100 -1.06 -12.27 -4.32
N ALA A 101 0.11 -12.90 -4.27
CA ALA A 101 0.62 -13.51 -3.06
C ALA A 101 0.84 -12.49 -1.94
N LEU A 102 1.36 -11.29 -2.26
CA LEU A 102 1.50 -10.20 -1.30
C LEU A 102 0.15 -9.70 -0.77
N VAL A 103 -0.85 -9.56 -1.64
CA VAL A 103 -2.21 -9.18 -1.22
C VAL A 103 -2.79 -10.22 -0.25
N ILE A 104 -2.70 -11.49 -0.58
CA ILE A 104 -3.16 -12.59 0.29
C ILE A 104 -2.41 -12.56 1.63
N GLN A 105 -1.09 -12.44 1.59
CA GLN A 105 -0.26 -12.39 2.81
C GLN A 105 -0.64 -11.21 3.72
N LEU A 106 -0.87 -10.02 3.12
CA LEU A 106 -1.29 -8.85 3.89
C LEU A 106 -2.68 -9.01 4.51
N LEU A 107 -3.63 -9.61 3.77
CA LEU A 107 -4.96 -9.90 4.31
C LEU A 107 -4.91 -10.86 5.49
N LEU A 108 -4.19 -11.98 5.33
CA LEU A 108 -4.02 -12.96 6.41
C LEU A 108 -3.31 -12.35 7.62
N GLY A 109 -2.24 -11.58 7.40
CA GLY A 109 -1.51 -10.89 8.46
C GLY A 109 -2.38 -9.85 9.18
N ALA A 110 -3.17 -9.06 8.45
CA ALA A 110 -4.07 -8.08 9.04
C ALA A 110 -5.19 -8.73 9.87
N TRP A 111 -5.70 -9.88 9.43
CA TRP A 111 -6.71 -10.63 10.18
C TRP A 111 -6.11 -11.27 11.42
N THR A 112 -4.92 -11.87 11.32
CA THR A 112 -4.20 -12.44 12.46
C THR A 112 -3.94 -11.38 13.53
N ALA A 113 -3.49 -10.19 13.11
CA ALA A 113 -3.23 -9.08 14.02
C ALA A 113 -4.52 -8.51 14.62
N GLY A 114 -5.53 -8.24 13.79
CA GLY A 114 -6.77 -7.61 14.26
C GLY A 114 -7.71 -8.55 15.05
N LEU A 115 -7.50 -9.85 14.97
CA LEU A 115 -8.20 -10.86 15.79
C LEU A 115 -7.39 -11.26 17.04
N ASN A 116 -6.22 -10.65 17.26
CA ASN A 116 -5.29 -11.03 18.34
C ASN A 116 -4.95 -12.54 18.35
N ALA A 117 -4.98 -13.17 17.17
CA ALA A 117 -4.80 -14.62 17.04
C ALA A 117 -3.45 -15.13 17.56
N GLY A 118 -2.41 -14.28 17.54
CA GLY A 118 -1.11 -14.61 18.11
C GLY A 118 -1.09 -14.70 19.63
N GLN A 119 -2.15 -14.25 20.32
CA GLN A 119 -2.27 -14.33 21.77
C GLN A 119 -3.02 -15.60 22.25
N VAL A 120 -3.67 -16.30 21.32
CA VAL A 120 -4.44 -17.51 21.64
C VAL A 120 -3.52 -18.68 22.03
N ALA A 121 -2.33 -18.74 21.42
CA ALA A 121 -1.31 -19.72 21.76
C ALA A 121 0.07 -19.07 21.58
N ASN A 122 0.73 -18.74 22.70
CA ASN A 122 2.00 -18.05 22.73
C ASN A 122 3.21 -18.98 22.95
N THR A 123 2.96 -20.28 23.07
CA THR A 123 3.98 -21.29 23.25
C THR A 123 4.27 -22.03 21.94
N TRP A 124 5.56 -22.07 21.56
CA TRP A 124 6.02 -22.83 20.39
C TRP A 124 7.08 -23.84 20.86
N PRO A 125 7.10 -25.09 20.40
CA PRO A 125 6.28 -25.71 19.35
C PRO A 125 4.92 -26.28 19.80
N LEU A 126 4.62 -26.22 21.08
CA LEU A 126 3.39 -26.74 21.68
C LEU A 126 2.37 -25.60 21.79
N MET A 127 1.22 -25.70 21.14
CA MET A 127 0.12 -24.77 21.36
C MET A 127 -0.64 -25.17 22.61
N ASN A 128 -0.47 -24.40 23.71
CA ASN A 128 -1.07 -24.70 25.01
C ASN A 128 -0.81 -26.14 25.47
N ASP A 129 0.47 -26.58 25.38
CA ASP A 129 0.96 -27.91 25.73
C ASP A 129 0.45 -29.09 24.89
N HIS A 130 -0.23 -28.82 23.76
CA HIS A 130 -0.65 -29.82 22.81
C HIS A 130 0.17 -29.74 21.51
N ILE A 131 0.57 -30.91 20.98
CA ILE A 131 1.16 -31.07 19.65
C ILE A 131 0.02 -30.98 18.63
N MET A 132 0.18 -30.11 17.60
CA MET A 132 -0.77 -30.05 16.50
C MET A 132 -0.69 -31.30 15.63
#